data_bd185261c1a545260d7f66e7cb77e4e0
#
_entry.id   bd185261c1a545260d7f66e7cb77e4e0
#
_cell.length_a   1.000
_cell.length_b   1.000
_cell.length_c   1.000
_cell.angle_alpha   90.00
_cell.angle_beta   90.00
_cell.angle_gamma   90.00
#
_symmetry.space_group_name_H-M   'P 1'
#
loop_
_entity.id
_entity.type
_entity.pdbx_description
1 polymer ?
#
loop_
_entity_poly.entity_id
_entity_poly.type
_entity_poly.pdbx_seq_one_letter_code
_entity_poly.pdbx_strand_id
1 'polypeptide(L)'
;MKHIFRKENLSKPTFLLFHGTGGDEKDLLALAHFIQPEYNVLSVRGEVNENGMNRFFRRISEGVFDEVDLVYRTHQLKEFIDQASIDYGFDKNHVIALGYSNGANIAGSLLFHYSNVFEKAILLHPMVPIRKELPDLSGVSIFIGAGKNDPICPPE
;
A
#
# COMPACT_ATOMS: atom_id res chain seq x y z
N MET A 1 7.38 6.50 11.37
CA MET A 1 7.52 5.73 10.11
C MET A 1 8.27 6.55 9.08
N LYS A 2 9.31 5.98 8.53
CA LYS A 2 10.12 6.67 7.52
C LYS A 2 9.32 6.83 6.22
N HIS A 3 9.31 8.02 5.64
CA HIS A 3 8.49 8.33 4.48
C HIS A 3 9.00 9.56 3.73
N ILE A 4 8.47 9.75 2.53
CA ILE A 4 8.63 10.96 1.73
C ILE A 4 7.23 11.50 1.45
N PHE A 5 7.02 12.79 1.67
CA PHE A 5 5.85 13.49 1.17
C PHE A 5 6.26 14.53 0.14
N ARG A 6 5.64 14.47 -1.04
CA ARG A 6 5.87 15.41 -2.12
C ARG A 6 4.56 16.10 -2.50
N LYS A 7 4.49 17.38 -2.20
CA LYS A 7 3.34 18.21 -2.52
C LYS A 7 3.47 18.73 -3.96
N GLU A 8 2.45 18.47 -4.76
CA GLU A 8 2.30 19.09 -6.08
C GLU A 8 1.11 20.05 -6.07
N ASN A 9 -0.08 19.56 -5.75
CA ASN A 9 -1.30 20.36 -5.66
C ASN A 9 -2.28 19.68 -4.71
N LEU A 10 -2.54 20.30 -3.56
CA LEU A 10 -3.42 19.71 -2.54
C LEU A 10 -4.90 19.64 -2.96
N SER A 11 -5.29 20.30 -4.06
CA SER A 11 -6.64 20.13 -4.66
C SER A 11 -6.75 18.86 -5.48
N LYS A 12 -5.64 18.19 -5.78
CA LYS A 12 -5.58 16.93 -6.53
C LYS A 12 -5.44 15.75 -5.58
N PRO A 13 -5.73 14.53 -6.05
CA PRO A 13 -5.52 13.33 -5.26
C PRO A 13 -4.07 13.14 -4.83
N THR A 14 -3.89 12.27 -3.85
CA THR A 14 -2.56 11.89 -3.33
C THR A 14 -2.32 10.41 -3.59
N PHE A 15 -1.20 10.09 -4.23
CA PHE A 15 -0.72 8.71 -4.30
C PHE A 15 -0.14 8.30 -2.96
N LEU A 16 -0.52 7.12 -2.50
CA LEU A 16 0.09 6.47 -1.35
C LEU A 16 0.85 5.25 -1.84
N LEU A 17 2.18 5.25 -1.69
CA LEU A 17 3.07 4.28 -2.31
C LEU A 17 3.56 3.25 -1.29
N PHE A 18 3.44 1.97 -1.66
CA PHE A 18 3.86 0.83 -0.85
C PHE A 18 4.82 -0.05 -1.66
N HIS A 19 6.10 -0.03 -1.32
CA HIS A 19 7.15 -0.78 -2.03
C HIS A 19 7.05 -2.30 -1.81
N GLY A 20 7.74 -3.07 -2.65
CA GLY A 20 7.91 -4.50 -2.46
C GLY A 20 9.02 -4.84 -1.46
N THR A 21 9.19 -6.12 -1.16
CA THR A 21 10.25 -6.61 -0.26
C THR A 21 11.62 -6.17 -0.75
N GLY A 22 12.40 -5.61 0.16
CA GLY A 22 13.74 -5.12 -0.13
C GLY A 22 13.80 -3.70 -0.68
N GLY A 23 12.62 -3.10 -0.97
CA GLY A 23 12.54 -1.74 -1.45
C GLY A 23 12.56 -0.69 -0.33
N ASP A 24 12.27 0.54 -0.70
CA ASP A 24 12.17 1.66 0.22
C ASP A 24 11.19 2.73 -0.30
N GLU A 25 11.13 3.84 0.39
CA GLU A 25 10.23 4.95 0.09
C GLU A 25 10.53 5.67 -1.23
N LYS A 26 11.64 5.32 -1.91
CA LYS A 26 12.00 5.91 -3.21
C LYS A 26 11.58 5.05 -4.40
N ASP A 27 11.34 3.77 -4.20
CA ASP A 27 11.21 2.79 -5.28
C ASP A 27 10.10 3.08 -6.28
N LEU A 28 8.95 3.57 -5.83
CA LEU A 28 7.78 3.76 -6.69
C LEU A 28 7.57 5.22 -7.10
N LEU A 29 8.46 6.13 -6.72
CA LEU A 29 8.32 7.56 -7.04
C LEU A 29 8.26 7.81 -8.55
N ALA A 30 9.14 7.17 -9.31
CA ALA A 30 9.17 7.33 -10.76
C ALA A 30 7.91 6.80 -11.43
N LEU A 31 7.39 5.66 -10.97
CA LEU A 31 6.16 5.09 -11.50
C LEU A 31 4.96 5.99 -11.21
N ALA A 32 4.83 6.51 -10.01
CA ALA A 32 3.77 7.45 -9.65
C ALA A 32 3.83 8.70 -10.52
N HIS A 33 5.02 9.26 -10.73
CA HIS A 33 5.21 10.43 -11.59
C HIS A 33 4.85 10.13 -13.05
N PHE A 34 5.19 8.94 -13.54
CA PHE A 34 4.83 8.50 -14.89
C PHE A 34 3.31 8.40 -15.07
N ILE A 35 2.60 7.86 -14.05
CA ILE A 35 1.13 7.69 -14.13
C ILE A 35 0.42 9.04 -14.08
N GLN A 36 0.78 9.90 -13.11
CA GLN A 36 0.16 11.21 -12.95
C GLN A 36 1.08 12.17 -12.19
N PRO A 37 1.83 13.02 -12.92
CA PRO A 37 2.83 13.90 -12.29
C PRO A 37 2.23 15.03 -11.44
N GLU A 38 0.93 15.31 -11.59
CA GLU A 38 0.26 16.39 -10.87
C GLU A 38 -0.24 15.99 -9.48
N TYR A 39 -0.27 14.69 -9.17
CA TYR A 39 -0.76 14.21 -7.88
C TYR A 39 0.33 14.32 -6.81
N ASN A 40 -0.10 14.60 -5.58
CA ASN A 40 0.79 14.55 -4.43
C ASN A 40 1.23 13.11 -4.18
N VAL A 41 2.31 12.92 -3.45
CA VAL A 41 2.85 11.59 -3.15
C VAL A 41 3.18 11.49 -1.68
N LEU A 42 2.64 10.47 -1.01
CA LEU A 42 3.09 9.99 0.29
C LEU A 42 3.66 8.59 0.08
N SER A 43 4.97 8.44 0.19
CA SER A 43 5.65 7.17 0.01
C SER A 43 6.23 6.69 1.33
N VAL A 44 5.85 5.50 1.77
CA VAL A 44 6.21 4.98 3.08
C VAL A 44 7.18 3.83 2.98
N ARG A 45 8.04 3.70 4.00
CA ARG A 45 8.93 2.54 4.15
C ARG A 45 8.33 1.57 5.16
N GLY A 46 8.25 0.29 4.80
CA GLY A 46 7.89 -0.76 5.74
C GLY A 46 8.87 -0.84 6.91
N GLU A 47 8.37 -1.06 8.11
CA GLU A 47 9.16 -1.02 9.33
C GLU A 47 9.71 -2.39 9.76
N VAL A 48 9.35 -3.45 9.07
CA VAL A 48 9.93 -4.78 9.30
C VAL A 48 11.20 -4.91 8.48
N ASN A 49 12.28 -5.38 9.11
CA ASN A 49 13.52 -5.69 8.42
C ASN A 49 13.76 -7.19 8.51
N GLU A 50 13.81 -7.85 7.37
CA GLU A 50 14.04 -9.27 7.25
C GLU A 50 15.36 -9.48 6.50
N ASN A 51 16.42 -9.79 7.21
CA ASN A 51 17.76 -10.01 6.64
C ASN A 51 18.23 -8.82 5.76
N GLY A 52 18.03 -7.60 6.22
CA GLY A 52 18.39 -6.38 5.48
C GLY A 52 17.35 -5.90 4.49
N MET A 53 16.26 -6.64 4.30
CA MET A 53 15.18 -6.27 3.38
C MET A 53 14.00 -5.67 4.12
N ASN A 54 13.58 -4.47 3.69
CA ASN A 54 12.40 -3.82 4.26
C ASN A 54 11.12 -4.50 3.80
N ARG A 55 10.18 -4.68 4.71
CA ARG A 55 8.85 -5.21 4.46
C ARG A 55 7.82 -4.46 5.30
N PHE A 56 6.56 -4.50 4.88
CA PHE A 56 5.46 -3.90 5.64
C PHE A 56 4.96 -4.79 6.76
N PHE A 57 5.13 -6.11 6.64
CA PHE A 57 4.75 -7.07 7.68
C PHE A 57 5.61 -8.33 7.56
N ARG A 58 5.66 -9.09 8.67
CA ARG A 58 6.45 -10.31 8.74
C ARG A 58 5.80 -11.44 7.94
N ARG A 59 6.62 -12.37 7.52
CA ARG A 59 6.18 -13.66 6.96
C ARG A 59 6.83 -14.79 7.77
N ILE A 60 6.13 -15.92 7.82
CA ILE A 60 6.66 -17.15 8.45
C ILE A 60 7.64 -17.81 7.49
N SER A 61 7.28 -17.88 6.22
CA SER A 61 8.10 -18.35 5.10
C SER A 61 7.60 -17.71 3.81
N GLU A 62 8.28 -17.98 2.69
CA GLU A 62 7.84 -17.45 1.39
C GLU A 62 6.40 -17.86 1.09
N GLY A 63 5.53 -16.88 0.85
CA GLY A 63 4.11 -17.09 0.59
C GLY A 63 3.26 -17.41 1.82
N VAL A 64 3.86 -17.50 3.02
CA VAL A 64 3.13 -17.76 4.27
C VAL A 64 3.32 -16.58 5.22
N PHE A 65 2.26 -15.81 5.39
CA PHE A 65 2.28 -14.55 6.15
C PHE A 65 2.05 -14.77 7.64
N ASP A 66 2.69 -13.93 8.45
CA ASP A 66 2.38 -13.80 9.87
C ASP A 66 1.13 -12.91 9.98
N GLU A 67 -0.04 -13.54 10.12
CA GLU A 67 -1.32 -12.82 10.13
C GLU A 67 -1.49 -11.91 11.34
N VAL A 68 -0.92 -12.25 12.48
CA VAL A 68 -0.98 -11.40 13.68
C VAL A 68 -0.20 -10.11 13.43
N ASP A 69 1.01 -10.21 12.89
CA ASP A 69 1.81 -9.04 12.55
C ASP A 69 1.15 -8.23 11.41
N LEU A 70 0.58 -8.90 10.41
CA LEU A 70 -0.15 -8.25 9.33
C LEU A 70 -1.27 -7.34 9.85
N VAL A 71 -2.10 -7.85 10.75
CA VAL A 71 -3.22 -7.08 11.32
C VAL A 71 -2.67 -5.90 12.13
N TYR A 72 -1.66 -6.11 12.95
CA TYR A 72 -1.02 -5.04 13.73
C TYR A 72 -0.48 -3.94 12.81
N ARG A 73 0.29 -4.31 11.78
CA ARG A 73 0.87 -3.35 10.83
C ARG A 73 -0.19 -2.62 10.03
N THR A 74 -1.28 -3.29 9.69
CA THR A 74 -2.41 -2.68 8.97
C THR A 74 -3.02 -1.53 9.78
N HIS A 75 -3.30 -1.76 11.06
CA HIS A 75 -3.86 -0.73 11.93
C HIS A 75 -2.86 0.40 12.19
N GLN A 76 -1.61 0.08 12.42
CA GLN A 76 -0.54 1.06 12.60
C GLN A 76 -0.41 1.99 11.38
N LEU A 77 -0.47 1.39 10.19
CA LEU A 77 -0.37 2.13 8.92
C LEU A 77 -1.59 3.04 8.71
N LYS A 78 -2.78 2.57 9.07
CA LYS A 78 -4.00 3.39 8.99
C LYS A 78 -3.90 4.63 9.89
N GLU A 79 -3.44 4.46 11.11
CA GLU A 79 -3.22 5.59 12.04
C GLU A 79 -2.20 6.55 11.46
N PHE A 80 -1.12 6.05 10.88
CA PHE A 80 -0.10 6.89 10.24
C PHE A 80 -0.68 7.69 9.07
N ILE A 81 -1.48 7.07 8.20
CA ILE A 81 -2.12 7.73 7.06
C ILE A 81 -3.05 8.86 7.54
N ASP A 82 -3.87 8.59 8.53
CA ASP A 82 -4.80 9.59 9.09
C ASP A 82 -4.03 10.78 9.66
N GLN A 83 -2.97 10.54 10.42
CA GLN A 83 -2.15 11.60 10.96
C GLN A 83 -1.40 12.39 9.88
N ALA A 84 -0.87 11.69 8.88
CA ALA A 84 -0.18 12.32 7.76
C ALA A 84 -1.11 13.25 6.96
N SER A 85 -2.37 12.87 6.79
CA SER A 85 -3.35 13.72 6.11
C SER A 85 -3.55 15.04 6.83
N ILE A 86 -3.51 15.03 8.15
CA ILE A 86 -3.61 16.24 8.97
C ILE A 86 -2.31 17.05 8.87
N ASP A 87 -1.15 16.41 9.04
CA ASP A 87 0.15 17.07 9.06
C ASP A 87 0.50 17.71 7.73
N TYR A 88 0.17 17.07 6.61
CA TYR A 88 0.49 17.53 5.26
C TYR A 88 -0.67 18.21 4.54
N GLY A 89 -1.88 18.11 5.07
CA GLY A 89 -3.05 18.80 4.54
C GLY A 89 -3.65 18.19 3.28
N PHE A 90 -3.36 16.94 2.95
CA PHE A 90 -4.01 16.30 1.82
C PHE A 90 -5.39 15.74 2.22
N ASP A 91 -6.26 15.58 1.21
CA ASP A 91 -7.62 15.05 1.41
C ASP A 91 -7.58 13.53 1.46
N LYS A 92 -7.83 12.94 2.63
CA LYS A 92 -7.83 11.49 2.80
C LYS A 92 -8.97 10.77 2.07
N ASN A 93 -9.98 11.51 1.57
CA ASN A 93 -11.04 10.94 0.74
C ASN A 93 -10.62 10.81 -0.73
N HIS A 94 -9.49 11.37 -1.12
CA HIS A 94 -8.94 11.31 -2.48
C HIS A 94 -7.51 10.74 -2.45
N VAL A 95 -7.37 9.54 -1.91
CA VAL A 95 -6.11 8.82 -1.84
C VAL A 95 -6.16 7.63 -2.80
N ILE A 96 -5.11 7.51 -3.62
CA ILE A 96 -4.93 6.41 -4.56
C ILE A 96 -3.75 5.57 -4.11
N ALA A 97 -4.00 4.33 -3.71
CA ALA A 97 -2.94 3.41 -3.34
C ALA A 97 -2.23 2.87 -4.59
N LEU A 98 -0.90 2.79 -4.52
CA LEU A 98 -0.08 2.11 -5.51
C LEU A 98 0.88 1.20 -4.76
N GLY A 99 0.70 -0.10 -4.88
CA GLY A 99 1.50 -1.09 -4.15
C GLY A 99 2.07 -2.16 -5.06
N TYR A 100 3.26 -2.63 -4.72
CA TYR A 100 3.94 -3.69 -5.45
C TYR A 100 4.28 -4.85 -4.50
N SER A 101 3.87 -6.08 -4.85
CA SER A 101 4.16 -7.32 -4.12
C SER A 101 3.78 -7.20 -2.63
N ASN A 102 4.74 -7.21 -1.70
CA ASN A 102 4.49 -7.03 -0.26
C ASN A 102 3.71 -5.74 0.02
N GLY A 103 4.04 -4.65 -0.67
CA GLY A 103 3.31 -3.39 -0.58
C GLY A 103 1.88 -3.48 -1.11
N ALA A 104 1.63 -4.23 -2.19
CA ALA A 104 0.28 -4.49 -2.67
C ALA A 104 -0.51 -5.30 -1.64
N ASN A 105 0.14 -6.21 -0.93
CA ASN A 105 -0.51 -7.05 0.08
C ASN A 105 -0.94 -6.24 1.30
N ILE A 106 -0.12 -5.32 1.79
CA ILE A 106 -0.53 -4.46 2.92
C ILE A 106 -1.61 -3.47 2.50
N ALA A 107 -1.56 -2.96 1.28
CA ALA A 107 -2.62 -2.11 0.74
C ALA A 107 -3.94 -2.89 0.63
N GLY A 108 -3.89 -4.13 0.17
CA GLY A 108 -5.05 -5.04 0.16
C GLY A 108 -5.59 -5.29 1.57
N SER A 109 -4.71 -5.49 2.54
CA SER A 109 -5.11 -5.65 3.95
C SER A 109 -5.82 -4.39 4.47
N LEU A 110 -5.34 -3.20 4.12
CA LEU A 110 -6.04 -1.95 4.46
C LEU A 110 -7.45 -1.92 3.88
N LEU A 111 -7.63 -2.32 2.62
CA LEU A 111 -8.96 -2.43 2.00
C LEU A 111 -9.85 -3.45 2.70
N PHE A 112 -9.28 -4.55 3.18
CA PHE A 112 -10.02 -5.60 3.88
C PHE A 112 -10.46 -5.19 5.29
N HIS A 113 -9.80 -4.20 5.88
CA HIS A 113 -10.10 -3.75 7.24
C HIS A 113 -10.88 -2.44 7.30
N TYR A 114 -10.80 -1.59 6.26
CA TYR A 114 -11.39 -0.25 6.28
C TYR A 114 -12.12 0.06 4.98
N SER A 115 -13.38 0.50 5.06
CA SER A 115 -14.21 0.80 3.89
C SER A 115 -13.83 2.10 3.16
N ASN A 116 -13.20 3.04 3.85
CA ASN A 116 -12.95 4.39 3.34
C ASN A 116 -11.47 4.77 3.30
N VAL A 117 -10.55 3.81 3.19
CA VAL A 117 -9.12 4.10 3.23
C VAL A 117 -8.59 4.63 1.90
N PHE A 118 -9.09 4.09 0.78
CA PHE A 118 -8.67 4.49 -0.57
C PHE A 118 -9.86 4.76 -1.48
N GLU A 119 -9.76 5.79 -2.32
CA GLU A 119 -10.70 6.00 -3.41
C GLU A 119 -10.44 5.00 -4.55
N LYS A 120 -9.17 4.76 -4.84
CA LYS A 120 -8.71 3.80 -5.86
C LYS A 120 -7.49 3.06 -5.34
N ALA A 121 -7.27 1.86 -5.86
CA ALA A 121 -6.07 1.08 -5.55
C ALA A 121 -5.52 0.42 -6.81
N ILE A 122 -4.20 0.53 -6.99
CA ILE A 122 -3.44 -0.14 -8.04
C ILE A 122 -2.53 -1.13 -7.34
N LEU A 123 -2.84 -2.42 -7.48
CA LEU A 123 -2.14 -3.50 -6.80
C LEU A 123 -1.40 -4.34 -7.84
N LEU A 124 -0.07 -4.32 -7.78
CA LEU A 124 0.80 -5.01 -8.71
C LEU A 124 1.41 -6.24 -8.04
N HIS A 125 1.22 -7.40 -8.65
CA HIS A 125 1.65 -8.71 -8.15
C HIS A 125 1.18 -9.00 -6.71
N PRO A 126 -0.13 -8.80 -6.40
CA PRO A 126 -0.63 -9.05 -5.05
C PRO A 126 -0.89 -10.53 -4.79
N MET A 127 -0.95 -10.88 -3.50
CA MET A 127 -1.57 -12.10 -3.00
C MET A 127 -2.74 -11.71 -2.10
N VAL A 128 -3.66 -12.64 -1.82
CA VAL A 128 -4.69 -12.41 -0.80
C VAL A 128 -4.00 -12.40 0.56
N PRO A 129 -3.94 -11.25 1.25
CA PRO A 129 -3.12 -11.14 2.45
C PRO A 129 -3.73 -11.84 3.67
N ILE A 130 -5.04 -11.84 3.76
CA ILE A 130 -5.80 -12.47 4.85
C ILE A 130 -7.20 -12.77 4.35
N ARG A 131 -7.81 -13.83 4.87
CA ARG A 131 -9.20 -14.19 4.56
C ARG A 131 -10.08 -13.81 5.74
N LYS A 132 -10.99 -12.89 5.51
CA LYS A 132 -11.94 -12.37 6.51
C LYS A 132 -13.17 -11.80 5.81
N GLU A 133 -14.18 -11.49 6.60
CA GLU A 133 -15.35 -10.76 6.12
C GLU A 133 -14.92 -9.35 5.68
N LEU A 134 -15.33 -8.94 4.47
CA LEU A 134 -14.91 -7.67 3.88
C LEU A 134 -15.89 -6.55 4.27
N PRO A 135 -15.38 -5.32 4.45
CA PRO A 135 -16.24 -4.15 4.55
C PRO A 135 -16.89 -3.81 3.19
N ASP A 136 -17.78 -2.84 3.18
CA ASP A 136 -18.37 -2.33 1.94
C ASP A 136 -17.31 -1.57 1.13
N LEU A 137 -16.93 -2.13 -0.02
CA LEU A 137 -15.97 -1.55 -0.96
C LEU A 137 -16.61 -1.08 -2.26
N SER A 138 -17.93 -0.91 -2.30
CA SER A 138 -18.67 -0.58 -3.53
C SER A 138 -18.25 0.73 -4.18
N GLY A 139 -17.72 1.68 -3.41
CA GLY A 139 -17.21 2.96 -3.92
C GLY A 139 -15.74 2.97 -4.33
N VAL A 140 -15.05 1.83 -4.28
CA VAL A 140 -13.61 1.74 -4.54
C VAL A 140 -13.33 1.12 -5.90
N SER A 141 -12.51 1.78 -6.72
CA SER A 141 -12.02 1.22 -7.99
C SER A 141 -10.67 0.55 -7.76
N ILE A 142 -10.56 -0.73 -8.13
CA ILE A 142 -9.34 -1.51 -7.91
C ILE A 142 -8.83 -2.04 -9.24
N PHE A 143 -7.55 -1.77 -9.54
CA PHE A 143 -6.80 -2.38 -10.63
C PHE A 143 -5.81 -3.38 -10.07
N ILE A 144 -5.82 -4.60 -10.59
CA ILE A 144 -4.90 -5.66 -10.19
C ILE A 144 -4.08 -6.09 -11.39
N GLY A 145 -2.75 -5.96 -11.28
CA GLY A 145 -1.80 -6.49 -12.26
C GLY A 145 -1.11 -7.73 -11.70
N ALA A 146 -1.20 -8.85 -12.38
CA ALA A 146 -0.59 -10.11 -11.97
C ALA A 146 0.27 -10.70 -13.09
N GLY A 147 1.44 -11.25 -12.70
CA GLY A 147 2.32 -11.96 -13.61
C GLY A 147 1.81 -13.37 -13.89
N LYS A 148 1.68 -13.73 -15.18
CA LYS A 148 1.18 -15.04 -15.59
C LYS A 148 2.06 -16.20 -15.10
N ASN A 149 3.37 -15.98 -15.01
CA ASN A 149 4.37 -16.97 -14.60
C ASN A 149 5.02 -16.61 -13.26
N ASP A 150 4.35 -15.82 -12.42
CA ASP A 150 4.86 -15.43 -11.10
C ASP A 150 4.79 -16.65 -10.16
N PRO A 151 5.93 -17.19 -9.66
CA PRO A 151 5.93 -18.35 -8.78
C PRO A 151 5.54 -18.03 -7.35
N ILE A 152 5.62 -16.76 -6.93
CA ILE A 152 5.33 -16.33 -5.56
C ILE A 152 3.88 -15.83 -5.46
N CYS A 153 3.45 -15.04 -6.45
CA CYS A 153 2.10 -14.44 -6.52
C CYS A 153 1.39 -14.93 -7.78
N PRO A 154 0.86 -16.16 -7.82
CA PRO A 154 0.15 -16.66 -8.99
C PRO A 154 -1.12 -15.82 -9.24
N PRO A 155 -1.59 -15.75 -10.51
CA PRO A 155 -2.74 -14.90 -10.87
C PRO A 155 -4.10 -15.40 -10.33
N GLU A 156 -4.17 -16.60 -9.78
CA GLU A 156 -5.40 -17.20 -9.25
C GLU A 156 -5.76 -16.77 -7.82
#